data_2d440d2c8f227a67cb5972ecca2bc5d1
#
_entry.id   2d440d2c8f227a67cb5972ecca2bc5d1
#
_cell.length_a   1.000
_cell.length_b   1.000
_cell.length_c   1.000
_cell.angle_alpha   90.00
_cell.angle_beta   90.00
_cell.angle_gamma   90.00
#
_symmetry.space_group_name_H-M   'P 1'
#
loop_
_entity.id
_entity.type
_entity.pdbx_description
1 polymer ?
#
loop_
_entity_poly.entity_id
_entity_poly.type
_entity_poly.pdbx_seq_one_letter_code
_entity_poly.pdbx_strand_id
1 'polypeptide(L)'
;MKKKLFATLLSIVMVAGLLPATALAGEPTVYDIWVDGVQVTSENKDNLCGGTVSYEPATHTLSLNNATLDNDTLSDYGIKTIIPSTLKIRLTGTNSITRTDIGGGAGIHSDNAVEIIGDGTLTINVQGDTYDGIYVGDDFKISDEATVEIYSKGGLGISGDGIVEIDDATVDSTGRYAGIDAYGLKITNGSDVRLMATYDNCNGAFIRKDNEGTGGNIELIASNVKATSYYPGLYAGDKLTVNGGEVKCISTADSAIWAKGNILIKGGAKVTTDGKFPMGGNGTFTVEEAEIDAKNTNENNIPAIFDECVPVIADGYHLNYAKAVDSEGTEIDLLSSGTQYFALYKN
;
A
#
# COMPACT_ATOMS: atom_id res chain seq x y z
N MET A 1 -47.07 70.37 -9.84
CA MET A 1 -46.84 68.93 -10.14
C MET A 1 -45.32 68.55 -10.33
N LYS A 2 -44.56 69.35 -11.09
CA LYS A 2 -43.12 69.03 -11.35
C LYS A 2 -42.21 68.96 -10.11
N LYS A 3 -42.43 69.78 -9.05
CA LYS A 3 -41.62 69.78 -7.81
C LYS A 3 -41.88 68.55 -6.93
N LYS A 4 -43.08 67.98 -6.88
CA LYS A 4 -43.40 66.76 -6.14
C LYS A 4 -42.81 65.49 -6.80
N LEU A 5 -42.75 65.45 -8.14
CA LEU A 5 -42.14 64.35 -8.86
C LEU A 5 -40.64 64.28 -8.64
N PHE A 6 -39.95 65.43 -8.53
CA PHE A 6 -38.51 65.50 -8.30
C PHE A 6 -38.12 65.04 -6.88
N ALA A 7 -38.93 65.38 -5.89
CA ALA A 7 -38.70 64.93 -4.50
C ALA A 7 -38.92 63.42 -4.36
N THR A 8 -39.91 62.86 -5.04
CA THR A 8 -40.16 61.40 -5.02
C THR A 8 -39.07 60.64 -5.77
N LEU A 9 -38.55 61.15 -6.88
CA LEU A 9 -37.43 60.53 -7.60
C LEU A 9 -36.12 60.55 -6.78
N LEU A 10 -35.85 61.69 -6.06
CA LEU A 10 -34.65 61.83 -5.25
C LEU A 10 -34.70 60.92 -4.01
N SER A 11 -35.88 60.69 -3.40
CA SER A 11 -36.02 59.76 -2.29
C SER A 11 -35.85 58.28 -2.69
N ILE A 12 -36.29 57.91 -3.89
CA ILE A 12 -36.08 56.55 -4.40
C ILE A 12 -34.60 56.31 -4.71
N VAL A 13 -33.87 57.29 -5.24
CA VAL A 13 -32.42 57.15 -5.49
C VAL A 13 -31.65 57.10 -4.19
N MET A 14 -32.04 57.87 -3.13
CA MET A 14 -31.37 57.76 -1.82
C MET A 14 -31.64 56.45 -1.09
N VAL A 15 -32.83 55.85 -1.22
CA VAL A 15 -33.13 54.54 -0.63
C VAL A 15 -32.41 53.41 -1.38
N ALA A 16 -32.25 53.49 -2.68
CA ALA A 16 -31.46 52.54 -3.43
C ALA A 16 -29.94 52.62 -3.13
N GLY A 17 -29.43 53.80 -2.75
CA GLY A 17 -28.03 53.97 -2.34
C GLY A 17 -27.71 53.58 -0.90
N LEU A 18 -28.75 53.30 -0.08
CA LEU A 18 -28.62 52.88 1.33
C LEU A 18 -28.90 51.40 1.52
N LEU A 19 -29.23 50.64 0.44
CA LEU A 19 -29.19 49.21 0.52
C LEU A 19 -27.72 48.83 0.75
N PRO A 20 -27.36 48.14 1.86
CA PRO A 20 -26.03 47.56 1.94
C PRO A 20 -25.86 46.78 0.65
N ALA A 21 -24.79 47.02 -0.09
CA ALA A 21 -24.33 46.08 -1.07
C ALA A 21 -24.05 44.79 -0.27
N THR A 22 -25.09 43.97 -0.11
CA THR A 22 -24.84 42.58 0.20
C THR A 22 -24.00 42.17 -0.99
N ALA A 23 -22.68 42.15 -0.74
CA ALA A 23 -21.81 41.40 -1.64
C ALA A 23 -22.52 40.06 -1.80
N LEU A 24 -23.01 39.79 -3.03
CA LEU A 24 -23.36 38.43 -3.36
C LEU A 24 -22.03 37.67 -3.14
N ALA A 25 -21.89 37.12 -1.94
CA ALA A 25 -20.88 36.11 -1.73
C ALA A 25 -21.19 35.06 -2.78
N GLY A 26 -20.32 34.93 -3.77
CA GLY A 26 -20.46 33.88 -4.78
C GLY A 26 -20.64 32.57 -4.01
N GLU A 27 -21.38 31.64 -4.61
CA GLU A 27 -21.47 30.31 -3.98
C GLU A 27 -20.06 29.77 -3.72
N PRO A 28 -19.83 29.10 -2.58
CA PRO A 28 -18.50 28.59 -2.26
C PRO A 28 -18.07 27.62 -3.35
N THR A 29 -16.81 27.70 -3.76
CA THR A 29 -16.20 26.70 -4.63
C THR A 29 -16.17 25.37 -3.91
N VAL A 30 -16.70 24.34 -4.54
CA VAL A 30 -16.74 22.97 -4.01
C VAL A 30 -15.56 22.20 -4.59
N TYR A 31 -14.86 21.45 -3.76
CA TYR A 31 -13.80 20.55 -4.19
C TYR A 31 -14.30 19.11 -4.12
N ASP A 32 -13.83 18.29 -5.05
CA ASP A 32 -14.20 16.88 -5.15
C ASP A 32 -13.43 16.01 -4.13
N ILE A 33 -13.44 16.46 -2.89
CA ILE A 33 -12.81 15.83 -1.72
C ILE A 33 -13.80 15.88 -0.56
N TRP A 34 -13.90 14.76 0.16
CA TRP A 34 -14.67 14.64 1.40
C TRP A 34 -13.74 14.14 2.49
N VAL A 35 -13.84 14.74 3.66
CA VAL A 35 -13.10 14.37 4.86
C VAL A 35 -14.09 14.12 5.97
N ASP A 36 -14.11 12.90 6.49
CA ASP A 36 -15.00 12.47 7.57
C ASP A 36 -16.49 12.81 7.32
N GLY A 37 -16.91 12.65 6.05
CA GLY A 37 -18.27 12.93 5.56
C GLY A 37 -18.54 14.38 5.19
N VAL A 38 -17.61 15.29 5.41
CA VAL A 38 -17.75 16.71 5.09
C VAL A 38 -17.09 17.02 3.76
N GLN A 39 -17.86 17.54 2.80
CA GLN A 39 -17.31 18.01 1.53
C GLN A 39 -16.44 19.25 1.74
N VAL A 40 -15.26 19.26 1.13
CA VAL A 40 -14.34 20.39 1.18
C VAL A 40 -14.81 21.51 0.26
N THR A 41 -14.85 22.73 0.77
CA THR A 41 -15.24 23.94 0.06
C THR A 41 -14.25 25.07 0.30
N SER A 42 -14.34 26.15 -0.47
CA SER A 42 -13.53 27.36 -0.23
C SER A 42 -13.76 28.00 1.12
N GLU A 43 -14.89 27.72 1.78
CA GLU A 43 -15.22 28.29 3.11
C GLU A 43 -14.67 27.45 4.27
N ASN A 44 -14.58 26.11 4.11
CA ASN A 44 -14.17 25.21 5.19
C ASN A 44 -12.77 24.61 5.01
N LYS A 45 -12.12 24.76 3.85
CA LYS A 45 -10.84 24.13 3.51
C LYS A 45 -9.69 24.36 4.51
N ASP A 46 -9.74 25.44 5.26
CA ASP A 46 -8.70 25.80 6.24
C ASP A 46 -9.04 25.34 7.67
N ASN A 47 -10.23 24.77 7.90
CA ASN A 47 -10.71 24.43 9.26
C ASN A 47 -11.65 23.20 9.23
N LEU A 48 -11.19 22.10 8.67
CA LEU A 48 -11.89 20.82 8.75
C LEU A 48 -11.55 20.10 10.06
N CYS A 49 -12.46 19.28 10.56
CA CYS A 49 -12.27 18.45 11.76
C CYS A 49 -11.72 19.27 12.96
N GLY A 50 -12.30 20.45 13.21
CA GLY A 50 -11.86 21.32 14.30
C GLY A 50 -10.47 21.96 14.09
N GLY A 51 -10.02 22.10 12.84
CA GLY A 51 -8.76 22.72 12.47
C GLY A 51 -7.56 21.77 12.44
N THR A 52 -7.79 20.46 12.60
CA THR A 52 -6.74 19.46 12.47
C THR A 52 -6.51 19.01 11.03
N VAL A 53 -7.42 19.37 10.12
CA VAL A 53 -7.31 19.08 8.69
C VAL A 53 -7.49 20.38 7.89
N SER A 54 -6.66 20.57 6.87
CA SER A 54 -6.77 21.67 5.90
C SER A 54 -6.45 21.21 4.51
N TYR A 55 -7.02 21.91 3.51
CA TYR A 55 -6.79 21.60 2.09
C TYR A 55 -6.27 22.80 1.32
N GLU A 56 -5.16 22.64 0.59
CA GLU A 56 -4.58 23.63 -0.31
C GLU A 56 -4.90 23.25 -1.78
N PRO A 57 -5.85 23.96 -2.42
CA PRO A 57 -6.29 23.61 -3.78
C PRO A 57 -5.21 23.78 -4.86
N ALA A 58 -4.29 24.73 -4.69
CA ALA A 58 -3.26 25.02 -5.69
C ALA A 58 -2.25 23.87 -5.86
N THR A 59 -2.05 23.08 -4.81
CA THR A 59 -1.13 21.94 -4.78
C THR A 59 -1.83 20.61 -4.62
N HIS A 60 -3.17 20.60 -4.53
CA HIS A 60 -3.98 19.42 -4.20
C HIS A 60 -3.50 18.71 -2.92
N THR A 61 -3.14 19.48 -1.89
CA THR A 61 -2.58 18.96 -0.64
C THR A 61 -3.59 19.01 0.49
N LEU A 62 -3.97 17.86 1.01
CA LEU A 62 -4.72 17.69 2.26
C LEU A 62 -3.73 17.47 3.40
N SER A 63 -3.67 18.41 4.35
CA SER A 63 -2.77 18.33 5.51
C SER A 63 -3.52 17.82 6.72
N LEU A 64 -3.01 16.76 7.35
CA LEU A 64 -3.49 16.19 8.59
C LEU A 64 -2.47 16.51 9.69
N ASN A 65 -2.92 17.09 10.79
CA ASN A 65 -2.09 17.47 11.93
C ASN A 65 -2.77 17.05 13.24
N ASN A 66 -2.39 15.89 13.76
CA ASN A 66 -3.03 15.23 14.90
C ASN A 66 -4.56 15.07 14.69
N ALA A 67 -4.94 14.68 13.48
CA ALA A 67 -6.33 14.53 13.08
C ALA A 67 -6.91 13.18 13.53
N THR A 68 -8.16 13.19 13.97
CA THR A 68 -8.96 12.00 14.24
C THR A 68 -10.21 12.04 13.36
N LEU A 69 -10.35 11.05 12.48
CA LEU A 69 -11.46 10.91 11.55
C LEU A 69 -12.23 9.63 11.92
N ASP A 70 -13.31 9.77 12.68
CA ASP A 70 -14.06 8.65 13.24
C ASP A 70 -15.60 8.80 13.13
N ASN A 71 -16.06 9.73 12.27
CA ASN A 71 -17.47 10.02 12.11
C ASN A 71 -18.17 9.06 11.13
N ASP A 72 -18.50 7.88 11.57
CA ASP A 72 -19.20 6.85 10.78
C ASP A 72 -20.65 7.20 10.40
N THR A 73 -21.21 8.27 10.97
CA THR A 73 -22.63 8.61 10.75
C THR A 73 -22.86 9.41 9.48
N LEU A 74 -21.83 10.03 8.91
CA LEU A 74 -21.95 10.96 7.78
C LEU A 74 -21.32 10.43 6.48
N SER A 75 -20.48 9.40 6.53
CA SER A 75 -19.77 8.92 5.34
C SER A 75 -19.34 7.47 5.45
N ASP A 76 -19.31 6.84 4.29
CA ASP A 76 -18.72 5.51 4.11
C ASP A 76 -17.19 5.53 4.11
N TYR A 77 -16.54 6.72 4.04
CA TYR A 77 -15.09 6.88 3.89
C TYR A 77 -14.52 7.89 4.90
N GLY A 78 -13.31 7.63 5.39
CA GLY A 78 -12.56 8.62 6.16
C GLY A 78 -12.11 9.80 5.30
N ILE A 79 -11.46 9.49 4.18
CA ILE A 79 -11.14 10.44 3.12
C ILE A 79 -11.63 9.85 1.80
N LYS A 80 -12.39 10.63 1.03
CA LYS A 80 -12.79 10.31 -0.33
C LYS A 80 -12.36 11.40 -1.29
N THR A 81 -11.82 11.03 -2.44
CA THR A 81 -11.52 11.99 -3.52
C THR A 81 -11.83 11.40 -4.88
N ILE A 82 -12.31 12.27 -5.78
CA ILE A 82 -12.50 12.00 -7.21
C ILE A 82 -11.83 13.08 -8.06
N ILE A 83 -10.89 13.84 -7.47
CA ILE A 83 -10.12 14.86 -8.24
C ILE A 83 -9.33 14.17 -9.36
N PRO A 84 -9.29 14.75 -10.59
CA PRO A 84 -8.60 14.12 -11.73
C PRO A 84 -7.08 14.31 -11.71
N SER A 85 -6.50 14.46 -10.53
CA SER A 85 -5.07 14.68 -10.30
C SER A 85 -4.64 13.98 -9.01
N THR A 86 -3.35 13.86 -8.79
CA THR A 86 -2.82 13.26 -7.56
C THR A 86 -3.23 14.08 -6.34
N LEU A 87 -3.93 13.44 -5.38
CA LEU A 87 -4.13 14.01 -4.05
C LEU A 87 -2.88 13.75 -3.21
N LYS A 88 -2.28 14.80 -2.66
CA LYS A 88 -1.23 14.69 -1.65
C LYS A 88 -1.84 14.75 -0.27
N ILE A 89 -1.56 13.75 0.56
CA ILE A 89 -1.94 13.72 1.98
C ILE A 89 -0.67 13.93 2.79
N ARG A 90 -0.53 15.13 3.37
CA ARG A 90 0.63 15.46 4.22
C ARG A 90 0.34 15.14 5.66
N LEU A 91 1.20 14.35 6.27
CA LEU A 91 1.10 13.95 7.67
C LEU A 91 2.01 14.78 8.56
N THR A 92 1.48 15.24 9.69
CA THR A 92 2.24 15.84 10.80
C THR A 92 1.66 15.29 12.11
N GLY A 93 2.53 14.87 13.03
CA GLY A 93 2.12 14.26 14.31
C GLY A 93 1.38 12.93 14.13
N THR A 94 0.44 12.64 15.01
CA THR A 94 -0.28 11.35 15.03
C THR A 94 -1.70 11.51 14.53
N ASN A 95 -2.03 10.83 13.44
CA ASN A 95 -3.33 10.90 12.78
C ASN A 95 -4.01 9.54 12.78
N SER A 96 -5.33 9.51 12.83
CA SER A 96 -6.11 8.29 12.80
C SER A 96 -7.36 8.39 11.94
N ILE A 97 -7.68 7.29 11.26
CA ILE A 97 -8.94 7.07 10.55
C ILE A 97 -9.53 5.78 11.08
N THR A 98 -10.73 5.85 11.66
CA THR A 98 -11.46 4.67 12.14
C THR A 98 -12.78 4.55 11.41
N ARG A 99 -13.06 3.36 10.86
CA ARG A 99 -14.34 3.01 10.25
C ARG A 99 -14.93 1.78 10.91
N THR A 100 -16.15 1.90 11.41
CA THR A 100 -16.88 0.79 12.01
C THR A 100 -17.83 0.14 10.99
N ASP A 101 -18.60 -0.87 11.40
CA ASP A 101 -19.42 -1.71 10.51
C ASP A 101 -20.66 -1.02 9.89
N ILE A 102 -21.02 0.18 10.35
CA ILE A 102 -22.42 0.67 10.17
C ILE A 102 -22.65 1.34 8.81
N GLY A 103 -21.61 1.83 8.14
CA GLY A 103 -21.79 2.58 6.90
C GLY A 103 -21.09 1.96 5.68
N GLY A 104 -20.11 1.15 5.90
CA GLY A 104 -19.27 0.60 4.85
C GLY A 104 -18.36 1.64 4.21
N GLY A 105 -17.18 1.26 3.79
CA GLY A 105 -16.27 2.12 3.05
C GLY A 105 -14.82 2.01 3.52
N ALA A 106 -13.91 2.42 2.66
CA ALA A 106 -12.48 2.42 2.93
C ALA A 106 -12.08 3.52 3.93
N GLY A 107 -10.94 3.35 4.59
CA GLY A 107 -10.33 4.45 5.31
C GLY A 107 -10.01 5.62 4.38
N ILE A 108 -9.35 5.34 3.26
CA ILE A 108 -9.11 6.28 2.15
C ILE A 108 -9.63 5.65 0.86
N HIS A 109 -10.38 6.42 0.08
CA HIS A 109 -10.85 6.04 -1.25
C HIS A 109 -10.54 7.13 -2.26
N SER A 110 -9.83 6.77 -3.32
CA SER A 110 -9.51 7.66 -4.44
C SER A 110 -9.74 6.96 -5.77
N ASP A 111 -10.38 7.64 -6.71
CA ASP A 111 -10.51 7.16 -8.09
C ASP A 111 -9.22 7.41 -8.91
N ASN A 112 -8.31 8.25 -8.40
CA ASN A 112 -7.06 8.64 -9.06
C ASN A 112 -5.87 8.50 -8.10
N ALA A 113 -4.68 8.88 -8.54
CA ALA A 113 -3.45 8.73 -7.78
C ALA A 113 -3.46 9.44 -6.42
N VAL A 114 -2.80 8.84 -5.43
CA VAL A 114 -2.61 9.41 -4.09
C VAL A 114 -1.15 9.33 -3.69
N GLU A 115 -0.66 10.36 -3.02
CA GLU A 115 0.65 10.40 -2.40
C GLU A 115 0.53 10.76 -0.92
N ILE A 116 1.00 9.89 0.00
CA ILE A 116 1.12 10.18 1.43
C ILE A 116 2.56 10.59 1.71
N ILE A 117 2.73 11.78 2.32
CA ILE A 117 4.03 12.42 2.54
C ILE A 117 4.14 12.99 3.95
N GLY A 118 5.37 13.25 4.39
CA GLY A 118 5.68 13.90 5.67
C GLY A 118 6.03 12.91 6.77
N ASP A 119 6.61 13.40 7.85
CA ASP A 119 7.19 12.63 8.97
C ASP A 119 6.17 12.19 10.04
N GLY A 120 4.89 12.35 9.77
CA GLY A 120 3.82 11.97 10.70
C GLY A 120 3.40 10.51 10.58
N THR A 121 2.56 10.09 11.52
CA THR A 121 1.95 8.76 11.57
C THR A 121 0.49 8.84 11.16
N LEU A 122 0.02 7.85 10.38
CA LEU A 122 -1.38 7.63 10.04
C LEU A 122 -1.76 6.18 10.36
N THR A 123 -2.67 6.01 11.32
CA THR A 123 -3.27 4.71 11.65
C THR A 123 -4.65 4.61 11.03
N ILE A 124 -4.89 3.61 10.19
CA ILE A 124 -6.18 3.33 9.55
C ILE A 124 -6.73 2.02 10.09
N ASN A 125 -7.92 2.07 10.67
CA ASN A 125 -8.60 0.91 11.25
C ASN A 125 -10.00 0.75 10.67
N VAL A 126 -10.17 -0.21 9.76
CA VAL A 126 -11.46 -0.50 9.10
C VAL A 126 -12.01 -1.82 9.64
N GLN A 127 -13.15 -1.76 10.34
CA GLN A 127 -13.80 -2.90 10.99
C GLN A 127 -14.89 -3.54 10.13
N GLY A 128 -15.26 -2.92 9.00
CA GLY A 128 -16.28 -3.42 8.09
C GLY A 128 -15.88 -4.73 7.38
N ASP A 129 -16.86 -5.58 7.07
CA ASP A 129 -16.61 -6.95 6.58
C ASP A 129 -16.22 -7.04 5.10
N THR A 130 -16.22 -5.92 4.34
CA THR A 130 -15.97 -5.92 2.88
C THR A 130 -15.11 -4.76 2.38
N TYR A 131 -14.52 -3.96 3.29
CA TYR A 131 -13.89 -2.69 2.90
C TYR A 131 -12.38 -2.71 3.09
N ASP A 132 -11.70 -2.05 2.16
CA ASP A 132 -10.25 -1.91 2.18
C ASP A 132 -9.80 -0.84 3.19
N GLY A 133 -8.57 -0.96 3.68
CA GLY A 133 -7.96 0.14 4.44
C GLY A 133 -7.77 1.37 3.55
N ILE A 134 -7.11 1.19 2.42
CA ILE A 134 -6.90 2.19 1.38
C ILE A 134 -7.25 1.58 0.01
N TYR A 135 -8.07 2.29 -0.77
CA TYR A 135 -8.31 2.02 -2.19
C TYR A 135 -7.86 3.20 -3.05
N VAL A 136 -7.05 2.94 -4.07
CA VAL A 136 -6.58 3.94 -5.03
C VAL A 136 -6.74 3.39 -6.45
N GLY A 137 -7.52 4.07 -7.28
CA GLY A 137 -7.81 3.68 -8.67
C GLY A 137 -6.67 3.95 -9.68
N ASP A 138 -5.49 4.34 -9.20
CA ASP A 138 -4.28 4.62 -10.00
C ASP A 138 -3.04 4.38 -9.14
N ASP A 139 -1.91 5.02 -9.42
CA ASP A 139 -0.67 4.91 -8.66
C ASP A 139 -0.82 5.43 -7.22
N PHE A 140 -0.21 4.70 -6.28
CA PHE A 140 -0.19 5.06 -4.87
C PHE A 140 1.24 5.15 -4.36
N LYS A 141 1.60 6.29 -3.74
CA LYS A 141 2.93 6.48 -3.16
C LYS A 141 2.86 6.83 -1.68
N ILE A 142 3.79 6.27 -0.89
CA ILE A 142 4.08 6.65 0.49
C ILE A 142 5.55 7.02 0.57
N SER A 143 5.89 8.23 1.05
CA SER A 143 7.26 8.73 1.09
C SER A 143 7.51 9.74 2.22
N ASP A 144 8.73 10.30 2.26
CA ASP A 144 9.17 11.36 3.16
C ASP A 144 9.09 10.97 4.65
N GLU A 145 9.58 9.77 5.01
CA GLU A 145 9.60 9.22 6.37
C GLU A 145 8.20 8.94 6.96
N ALA A 146 7.14 8.98 6.15
CA ALA A 146 5.78 8.72 6.61
C ALA A 146 5.66 7.33 7.24
N THR A 147 4.92 7.25 8.35
CA THR A 147 4.55 5.98 8.97
C THR A 147 3.06 5.73 8.75
N VAL A 148 2.73 4.60 8.10
CA VAL A 148 1.33 4.25 7.79
C VAL A 148 1.03 2.86 8.30
N GLU A 149 0.10 2.76 9.25
CA GLU A 149 -0.37 1.52 9.85
C GLU A 149 -1.82 1.26 9.40
N ILE A 150 -2.06 0.13 8.79
CA ILE A 150 -3.36 -0.20 8.19
C ILE A 150 -3.83 -1.55 8.71
N TYR A 151 -5.05 -1.57 9.20
CA TYR A 151 -5.80 -2.78 9.51
C TYR A 151 -7.17 -2.75 8.83
N SER A 152 -7.42 -3.73 7.96
CA SER A 152 -8.72 -3.98 7.36
C SER A 152 -9.22 -5.37 7.73
N LYS A 153 -10.31 -5.43 8.50
CA LYS A 153 -10.92 -6.69 8.96
C LYS A 153 -11.53 -7.49 7.81
N GLY A 154 -12.10 -6.82 6.81
CA GLY A 154 -12.92 -7.47 5.79
C GLY A 154 -12.41 -7.39 4.36
N GLY A 155 -11.51 -6.46 4.07
CA GLY A 155 -10.97 -6.18 2.74
C GLY A 155 -9.46 -6.36 2.63
N LEU A 156 -8.88 -5.62 1.73
CA LEU A 156 -7.44 -5.49 1.53
C LEU A 156 -6.88 -4.42 2.48
N GLY A 157 -5.62 -4.56 2.88
CA GLY A 157 -4.95 -3.45 3.57
C GLY A 157 -4.82 -2.25 2.62
N ILE A 158 -4.11 -2.45 1.52
CA ILE A 158 -3.98 -1.49 0.40
C ILE A 158 -4.46 -2.18 -0.88
N SER A 159 -5.35 -1.53 -1.61
CA SER A 159 -5.82 -1.90 -2.94
C SER A 159 -5.45 -0.82 -3.95
N GLY A 160 -4.64 -1.16 -4.96
CA GLY A 160 -4.19 -0.23 -5.99
C GLY A 160 -4.44 -0.75 -7.40
N ASP A 161 -5.06 0.06 -8.27
CA ASP A 161 -5.18 -0.25 -9.70
C ASP A 161 -3.98 0.28 -10.52
N GLY A 162 -2.91 0.68 -9.85
CA GLY A 162 -1.63 1.10 -10.41
C GLY A 162 -0.44 0.47 -9.68
N ILE A 163 0.66 1.20 -9.61
CA ILE A 163 1.85 0.84 -8.84
C ILE A 163 1.72 1.37 -7.42
N VAL A 164 1.96 0.52 -6.44
CA VAL A 164 2.18 0.93 -5.05
C VAL A 164 3.69 1.14 -4.85
N GLU A 165 4.09 2.38 -4.62
CA GLU A 165 5.49 2.77 -4.31
C GLU A 165 5.62 3.15 -2.84
N ILE A 166 6.57 2.52 -2.12
CA ILE A 166 6.92 2.86 -0.73
C ILE A 166 8.39 3.26 -0.75
N ASP A 167 8.67 4.53 -0.43
CA ASP A 167 9.96 5.16 -0.64
C ASP A 167 10.37 5.95 0.62
N ASP A 168 11.42 5.50 1.33
CA ASP A 168 11.83 6.12 2.59
C ASP A 168 10.64 6.27 3.57
N ALA A 169 9.96 5.15 3.85
CA ALA A 169 8.74 5.14 4.67
C ALA A 169 8.59 3.84 5.48
N THR A 170 7.76 3.89 6.51
CA THR A 170 7.37 2.71 7.30
C THR A 170 5.92 2.36 7.04
N VAL A 171 5.65 1.10 6.66
CA VAL A 171 4.29 0.63 6.38
C VAL A 171 4.02 -0.71 7.06
N ASP A 172 2.99 -0.76 7.90
CA ASP A 172 2.41 -2.02 8.41
C ASP A 172 1.00 -2.17 7.82
N SER A 173 0.82 -3.08 6.88
CA SER A 173 -0.45 -3.27 6.19
C SER A 173 -0.99 -4.69 6.41
N THR A 174 -2.10 -4.76 7.12
CA THR A 174 -2.82 -5.99 7.39
C THR A 174 -4.21 -5.93 6.75
N GLY A 175 -4.49 -6.87 5.88
CA GLY A 175 -5.82 -7.07 5.28
C GLY A 175 -6.35 -8.48 5.50
N ARG A 176 -7.64 -8.68 5.26
CA ARG A 176 -8.21 -10.02 5.24
C ARG A 176 -7.66 -10.83 4.07
N TYR A 177 -7.67 -10.25 2.87
CA TYR A 177 -7.31 -10.94 1.63
C TYR A 177 -5.87 -10.68 1.18
N ALA A 178 -5.33 -9.51 1.44
CA ALA A 178 -3.91 -9.20 1.27
C ALA A 178 -3.50 -7.98 2.09
N GLY A 179 -2.22 -7.91 2.46
CA GLY A 179 -1.63 -6.65 2.93
C GLY A 179 -1.63 -5.60 1.80
N ILE A 180 -1.18 -6.00 0.60
CA ILE A 180 -1.24 -5.18 -0.62
C ILE A 180 -1.76 -6.02 -1.79
N ASP A 181 -2.71 -5.49 -2.57
CA ASP A 181 -3.10 -5.96 -3.90
C ASP A 181 -2.94 -4.82 -4.91
N ALA A 182 -2.11 -4.99 -5.94
CA ALA A 182 -1.79 -3.96 -6.91
C ALA A 182 -1.33 -4.54 -8.26
N TYR A 183 -1.12 -3.68 -9.26
CA TYR A 183 -0.50 -4.07 -10.53
C TYR A 183 1.03 -3.94 -10.53
N GLY A 184 1.61 -3.26 -9.55
CA GLY A 184 3.03 -3.19 -9.30
C GLY A 184 3.34 -2.88 -7.85
N LEU A 185 4.49 -3.36 -7.35
CA LEU A 185 4.98 -3.02 -6.02
C LEU A 185 6.45 -2.64 -6.10
N LYS A 186 6.77 -1.46 -5.60
CA LYS A 186 8.12 -0.95 -5.53
C LYS A 186 8.41 -0.42 -4.13
N ILE A 187 9.44 -0.97 -3.47
CA ILE A 187 9.85 -0.58 -2.12
C ILE A 187 11.33 -0.19 -2.17
N THR A 188 11.66 1.03 -1.75
CA THR A 188 12.98 1.63 -1.95
C THR A 188 13.47 2.40 -0.73
N ASN A 189 14.75 2.78 -0.75
CA ASN A 189 15.39 3.78 0.11
C ASN A 189 15.26 3.53 1.61
N GLY A 190 15.48 2.28 2.05
CA GLY A 190 15.51 1.95 3.47
C GLY A 190 14.14 1.75 4.10
N SER A 191 13.08 1.74 3.30
CA SER A 191 11.71 1.52 3.82
C SER A 191 11.61 0.24 4.64
N ASP A 192 10.81 0.29 5.71
CA ASP A 192 10.47 -0.86 6.55
C ASP A 192 9.00 -1.24 6.32
N VAL A 193 8.76 -2.40 5.73
CA VAL A 193 7.42 -2.78 5.27
C VAL A 193 7.02 -4.14 5.81
N ARG A 194 5.87 -4.18 6.48
CA ARG A 194 5.23 -5.39 6.96
C ARG A 194 3.90 -5.60 6.27
N LEU A 195 3.72 -6.78 5.68
CA LEU A 195 2.52 -7.16 4.94
C LEU A 195 1.93 -8.43 5.53
N MET A 196 0.63 -8.42 5.78
CA MET A 196 -0.05 -9.59 6.34
C MET A 196 -1.45 -9.79 5.73
N ALA A 197 -1.74 -11.04 5.36
CA ALA A 197 -3.11 -11.50 5.13
C ALA A 197 -3.58 -12.35 6.30
N THR A 198 -4.80 -12.13 6.75
CA THR A 198 -5.37 -12.83 7.92
C THR A 198 -6.28 -14.00 7.57
N TYR A 199 -6.69 -14.14 6.31
CA TYR A 199 -7.59 -15.19 5.84
C TYR A 199 -6.83 -16.29 5.09
N ASP A 200 -7.37 -17.52 5.15
CA ASP A 200 -6.83 -18.65 4.42
C ASP A 200 -6.89 -18.42 2.90
N ASN A 201 -5.93 -18.98 2.17
CA ASN A 201 -5.79 -18.82 0.71
C ASN A 201 -5.50 -17.39 0.22
N CYS A 202 -4.85 -16.57 1.03
CA CYS A 202 -4.55 -15.18 0.74
C CYS A 202 -3.05 -14.87 0.87
N ASN A 203 -2.61 -13.81 0.20
CA ASN A 203 -1.19 -13.45 0.06
C ASN A 203 -0.82 -12.26 0.94
N GLY A 204 0.42 -12.16 1.39
CA GLY A 204 0.92 -10.94 2.04
C GLY A 204 0.92 -9.75 1.07
N ALA A 205 1.55 -9.92 -0.10
CA ALA A 205 1.37 -9.06 -1.28
C ALA A 205 0.91 -9.90 -2.47
N PHE A 206 -0.13 -9.44 -3.15
CA PHE A 206 -0.65 -10.03 -4.39
C PHE A 206 -0.51 -9.03 -5.53
N ILE A 207 0.58 -9.15 -6.29
CA ILE A 207 0.88 -8.22 -7.38
C ILE A 207 0.55 -8.90 -8.70
N ARG A 208 -0.54 -8.46 -9.31
CA ARG A 208 -1.16 -9.07 -10.50
C ARG A 208 -0.83 -8.28 -11.77
N LYS A 209 -0.95 -8.92 -12.91
CA LYS A 209 -1.00 -8.22 -14.20
C LYS A 209 -2.37 -7.60 -14.39
N ASP A 210 -2.40 -6.46 -15.07
CA ASP A 210 -3.65 -5.86 -15.53
C ASP A 210 -4.32 -6.68 -16.64
N ASN A 211 -5.46 -6.21 -17.14
CA ASN A 211 -6.20 -6.88 -18.21
C ASN A 211 -5.47 -6.89 -19.57
N GLU A 212 -4.47 -6.04 -19.73
CA GLU A 212 -3.62 -5.94 -20.93
C GLU A 212 -2.38 -6.84 -20.81
N GLY A 213 -2.17 -7.47 -19.65
CA GLY A 213 -1.05 -8.35 -19.35
C GLY A 213 0.21 -7.58 -18.93
N THR A 214 0.10 -6.29 -18.60
CA THR A 214 1.19 -5.46 -18.10
C THR A 214 1.23 -5.46 -16.57
N GLY A 215 2.31 -4.97 -15.95
CA GLY A 215 2.48 -4.99 -14.49
C GLY A 215 2.89 -6.36 -13.95
N GLY A 216 2.52 -6.62 -12.71
CA GLY A 216 2.84 -7.87 -12.01
C GLY A 216 4.23 -7.91 -11.41
N ASN A 217 4.99 -6.81 -11.43
CA ASN A 217 6.35 -6.77 -10.94
C ASN A 217 6.43 -6.38 -9.47
N ILE A 218 7.35 -7.04 -8.75
CA ILE A 218 7.79 -6.65 -7.41
C ILE A 218 9.25 -6.23 -7.48
N GLU A 219 9.55 -5.01 -7.02
CA GLU A 219 10.90 -4.46 -6.92
C GLU A 219 11.18 -4.02 -5.47
N LEU A 220 12.11 -4.70 -4.80
CA LEU A 220 12.55 -4.41 -3.45
C LEU A 220 14.01 -3.97 -3.52
N ILE A 221 14.29 -2.69 -3.19
CA ILE A 221 15.62 -2.10 -3.33
C ILE A 221 16.08 -1.50 -2.01
N ALA A 222 17.14 -2.05 -1.42
CA ALA A 222 17.75 -1.56 -0.19
C ALA A 222 16.73 -1.33 0.95
N SER A 223 15.77 -2.25 1.12
CA SER A 223 14.63 -2.09 2.03
C SER A 223 14.41 -3.35 2.86
N ASN A 224 13.70 -3.22 3.98
CA ASN A 224 13.33 -4.32 4.84
C ASN A 224 11.87 -4.69 4.60
N VAL A 225 11.61 -5.93 4.21
CA VAL A 225 10.26 -6.39 3.92
C VAL A 225 9.96 -7.67 4.68
N LYS A 226 8.86 -7.67 5.42
CA LYS A 226 8.33 -8.87 6.06
C LYS A 226 6.92 -9.15 5.55
N ALA A 227 6.74 -10.28 4.88
CA ALA A 227 5.43 -10.72 4.41
C ALA A 227 5.02 -12.03 5.09
N THR A 228 3.79 -12.09 5.61
CA THR A 228 3.27 -13.27 6.29
C THR A 228 1.85 -13.57 5.82
N SER A 229 1.57 -14.81 5.44
CA SER A 229 0.26 -15.22 4.91
C SER A 229 0.06 -16.74 4.98
N TYR A 230 -1.12 -17.19 4.59
CA TYR A 230 -1.40 -18.60 4.36
C TYR A 230 -0.85 -19.07 3.01
N TYR A 231 -1.09 -18.32 1.93
CA TYR A 231 -0.51 -18.47 0.59
C TYR A 231 0.80 -17.66 0.46
N PRO A 232 1.35 -17.40 -0.73
CA PRO A 232 2.62 -16.68 -0.84
C PRO A 232 2.67 -15.39 -0.02
N GLY A 233 3.75 -15.25 0.75
CA GLY A 233 4.07 -13.98 1.38
C GLY A 233 4.18 -12.87 0.33
N LEU A 234 4.93 -13.15 -0.75
CA LEU A 234 5.04 -12.30 -1.92
C LEU A 234 4.65 -13.10 -3.17
N TYR A 235 3.63 -12.63 -3.88
CA TYR A 235 3.22 -13.18 -5.17
C TYR A 235 3.41 -12.11 -6.26
N ALA A 236 4.29 -12.39 -7.22
CA ALA A 236 4.51 -11.55 -8.40
C ALA A 236 3.85 -12.20 -9.64
N GLY A 237 2.93 -11.48 -10.28
CA GLY A 237 2.29 -11.88 -11.53
C GLY A 237 3.23 -11.91 -12.74
N ASP A 238 4.40 -11.27 -12.62
CA ASP A 238 5.51 -11.33 -13.55
C ASP A 238 6.83 -11.52 -12.78
N LYS A 239 7.65 -10.51 -12.63
CA LYS A 239 9.01 -10.60 -12.11
C LYS A 239 9.10 -10.18 -10.64
N LEU A 240 10.04 -10.78 -9.93
CA LEU A 240 10.44 -10.35 -8.60
C LEU A 240 11.93 -10.01 -8.62
N THR A 241 12.28 -8.80 -8.18
CA THR A 241 13.66 -8.36 -8.01
C THR A 241 13.89 -7.93 -6.56
N VAL A 242 14.91 -8.49 -5.94
CA VAL A 242 15.44 -8.04 -4.63
C VAL A 242 16.87 -7.56 -4.86
N ASN A 243 17.14 -6.30 -4.56
CA ASN A 243 18.46 -5.68 -4.73
C ASN A 243 18.90 -5.00 -3.44
N GLY A 244 19.63 -5.73 -2.59
CA GLY A 244 19.99 -5.29 -1.23
C GLY A 244 18.83 -5.36 -0.24
N GLY A 245 19.12 -5.02 1.02
CA GLY A 245 18.14 -5.05 2.11
C GLY A 245 17.84 -6.45 2.66
N GLU A 246 16.83 -6.54 3.51
CA GLU A 246 16.39 -7.79 4.14
C GLU A 246 14.94 -8.12 3.77
N VAL A 247 14.70 -9.33 3.26
CA VAL A 247 13.36 -9.81 2.91
C VAL A 247 13.07 -11.08 3.71
N LYS A 248 11.99 -11.07 4.46
CA LYS A 248 11.51 -12.24 5.21
C LYS A 248 10.09 -12.58 4.82
N CYS A 249 9.92 -13.73 4.18
CA CYS A 249 8.62 -14.23 3.76
C CYS A 249 8.26 -15.51 4.50
N ILE A 250 7.04 -15.57 5.02
CA ILE A 250 6.51 -16.73 5.73
C ILE A 250 5.16 -17.10 5.10
N SER A 251 5.03 -18.37 4.69
CA SER A 251 3.77 -18.95 4.26
C SER A 251 3.46 -20.19 5.10
N THR A 252 2.23 -20.31 5.56
CA THR A 252 1.84 -21.47 6.39
C THR A 252 1.37 -22.68 5.57
N ALA A 253 1.02 -22.50 4.30
CA ALA A 253 0.46 -23.59 3.49
C ALA A 253 0.96 -23.69 2.05
N ASP A 254 1.71 -22.68 1.58
CA ASP A 254 2.16 -22.61 0.18
C ASP A 254 3.60 -22.03 0.10
N SER A 255 3.95 -21.46 -1.03
CA SER A 255 5.24 -20.82 -1.25
C SER A 255 5.37 -19.55 -0.42
N ALA A 256 6.53 -19.33 0.20
CA ALA A 256 6.77 -18.04 0.87
C ALA A 256 6.97 -16.91 -0.17
N ILE A 257 7.63 -17.21 -1.29
CA ILE A 257 7.78 -16.34 -2.45
C ILE A 257 7.36 -17.11 -3.71
N TRP A 258 6.55 -16.47 -4.56
CA TRP A 258 6.18 -16.99 -5.88
C TRP A 258 6.21 -15.90 -6.94
N ALA A 259 6.83 -16.19 -8.10
CA ALA A 259 6.78 -15.32 -9.28
C ALA A 259 6.39 -16.11 -10.54
N LYS A 260 5.48 -15.58 -11.36
CA LYS A 260 5.17 -16.19 -12.66
C LYS A 260 6.27 -15.99 -13.69
N GLY A 261 7.08 -14.97 -13.56
CA GLY A 261 8.26 -14.71 -14.38
C GLY A 261 9.56 -14.94 -13.61
N ASN A 262 10.57 -14.16 -13.92
CA ASN A 262 11.91 -14.35 -13.36
C ASN A 262 12.01 -13.83 -11.92
N ILE A 263 12.81 -14.50 -11.11
CA ILE A 263 13.26 -14.05 -9.80
C ILE A 263 14.74 -13.65 -9.90
N LEU A 264 15.07 -12.44 -9.47
CA LEU A 264 16.44 -11.95 -9.38
C LEU A 264 16.71 -11.44 -7.96
N ILE A 265 17.69 -12.04 -7.29
CA ILE A 265 18.15 -11.61 -5.96
C ILE A 265 19.61 -11.22 -6.05
N LYS A 266 19.95 -9.97 -5.68
CA LYS A 266 21.29 -9.41 -5.87
C LYS A 266 21.66 -8.32 -4.87
N GLY A 267 22.87 -7.76 -5.03
CA GLY A 267 23.29 -6.52 -4.35
C GLY A 267 23.46 -6.63 -2.85
N GLY A 268 23.87 -7.79 -2.34
CA GLY A 268 24.01 -8.03 -0.91
C GLY A 268 22.69 -8.27 -0.19
N ALA A 269 21.60 -8.58 -0.91
CA ALA A 269 20.31 -8.88 -0.31
C ALA A 269 20.38 -10.10 0.62
N LYS A 270 19.62 -10.05 1.71
CA LYS A 270 19.38 -11.17 2.61
C LYS A 270 17.95 -11.61 2.52
N VAL A 271 17.69 -12.82 2.04
CA VAL A 271 16.35 -13.35 1.86
C VAL A 271 16.15 -14.56 2.75
N THR A 272 15.19 -14.48 3.65
CA THR A 272 14.75 -15.59 4.50
C THR A 272 13.34 -15.99 4.12
N THR A 273 13.16 -17.27 3.80
CA THR A 273 11.85 -17.81 3.48
C THR A 273 11.52 -19.03 4.32
N ASP A 274 10.29 -19.09 4.81
CA ASP A 274 9.75 -20.22 5.56
C ASP A 274 8.37 -20.58 4.97
N GLY A 275 8.23 -21.76 4.43
CA GLY A 275 6.99 -22.16 3.78
C GLY A 275 7.00 -23.62 3.36
N LYS A 276 5.83 -24.11 2.94
CA LYS A 276 5.69 -25.44 2.39
C LYS A 276 6.52 -25.62 1.11
N PHE A 277 6.63 -24.54 0.35
CA PHE A 277 7.56 -24.36 -0.75
C PHE A 277 8.22 -22.99 -0.52
N PRO A 278 9.46 -22.91 -0.01
CA PRO A 278 10.05 -21.61 0.36
C PRO A 278 10.09 -20.62 -0.78
N MET A 279 10.42 -21.08 -1.98
CA MET A 279 10.51 -20.24 -3.19
C MET A 279 10.05 -21.04 -4.40
N GLY A 280 9.32 -20.36 -5.31
CA GLY A 280 8.86 -20.98 -6.54
C GLY A 280 8.56 -19.96 -7.64
N GLY A 281 8.45 -20.46 -8.87
CA GLY A 281 8.11 -19.65 -10.03
C GLY A 281 8.20 -20.42 -11.33
N ASN A 282 7.74 -19.80 -12.43
CA ASN A 282 7.76 -20.40 -13.76
C ASN A 282 8.90 -19.86 -14.64
N GLY A 283 9.67 -18.90 -14.12
CA GLY A 283 10.78 -18.27 -14.83
C GLY A 283 12.15 -18.67 -14.31
N THR A 284 13.18 -17.95 -14.74
CA THR A 284 14.55 -18.12 -14.28
C THR A 284 14.70 -17.59 -12.86
N PHE A 285 15.40 -18.33 -12.00
CA PHE A 285 15.82 -17.85 -10.70
C PHE A 285 17.32 -17.54 -10.74
N THR A 286 17.70 -16.28 -10.54
CA THR A 286 19.11 -15.83 -10.59
C THR A 286 19.49 -15.22 -9.24
N VAL A 287 20.66 -15.62 -8.74
CA VAL A 287 21.24 -15.08 -7.50
C VAL A 287 22.62 -14.51 -7.79
N GLU A 288 22.79 -13.20 -7.50
CA GLU A 288 24.02 -12.45 -7.71
C GLU A 288 24.36 -11.70 -6.41
N GLU A 289 25.47 -12.05 -5.76
CA GLU A 289 25.90 -11.35 -4.55
C GLU A 289 24.82 -11.23 -3.45
N ALA A 290 24.17 -12.33 -3.08
CA ALA A 290 23.11 -12.35 -2.09
C ALA A 290 23.20 -13.57 -1.15
N GLU A 291 22.55 -13.46 0.00
CA GLU A 291 22.39 -14.55 0.97
C GLU A 291 20.94 -15.00 0.98
N ILE A 292 20.73 -16.31 0.90
CA ILE A 292 19.39 -16.91 0.96
C ILE A 292 19.37 -17.98 2.03
N ASP A 293 18.36 -17.91 2.89
CA ASP A 293 18.02 -18.90 3.89
C ASP A 293 16.57 -19.36 3.64
N ALA A 294 16.42 -20.53 3.03
CA ALA A 294 15.13 -21.05 2.61
C ALA A 294 14.78 -22.34 3.33
N LYS A 295 13.74 -22.29 4.16
CA LYS A 295 13.28 -23.41 4.95
C LYS A 295 11.99 -24.00 4.39
N ASN A 296 12.00 -25.30 4.09
CA ASN A 296 10.83 -26.06 3.72
C ASN A 296 10.19 -26.68 4.97
N THR A 297 8.91 -26.38 5.20
CA THR A 297 8.13 -26.93 6.32
C THR A 297 7.27 -28.13 5.90
N ASN A 298 7.39 -28.58 4.63
CA ASN A 298 6.63 -29.72 4.12
C ASN A 298 7.25 -31.06 4.51
N GLU A 299 6.50 -31.89 5.22
CA GLU A 299 6.92 -33.23 5.62
C GLU A 299 6.96 -34.26 4.46
N ASN A 300 6.53 -33.89 3.25
CA ASN A 300 6.32 -34.81 2.12
C ASN A 300 7.45 -34.83 1.09
N ASN A 301 8.68 -34.53 1.46
CA ASN A 301 9.87 -34.62 0.57
C ASN A 301 9.75 -33.79 -0.74
N ILE A 302 9.11 -32.61 -0.70
CA ILE A 302 9.05 -31.70 -1.84
C ILE A 302 10.29 -30.77 -1.81
N PRO A 303 10.91 -30.46 -2.96
CA PRO A 303 12.09 -29.60 -3.02
C PRO A 303 11.86 -28.22 -2.37
N ALA A 304 12.88 -27.65 -1.76
CA ALA A 304 12.83 -26.27 -1.25
C ALA A 304 12.69 -25.23 -2.39
N ILE A 305 13.03 -25.60 -3.60
CA ILE A 305 12.81 -24.83 -4.85
C ILE A 305 12.01 -25.73 -5.81
N PHE A 306 10.98 -25.16 -6.43
CA PHE A 306 10.17 -25.90 -7.39
C PHE A 306 10.98 -26.30 -8.65
N ASP A 307 10.77 -27.49 -9.21
CA ASP A 307 11.58 -28.11 -10.26
C ASP A 307 11.89 -27.26 -11.51
N GLU A 308 11.08 -26.25 -11.80
CA GLU A 308 11.26 -25.36 -12.94
C GLU A 308 12.09 -24.09 -12.62
N CYS A 309 12.41 -23.86 -11.34
CA CYS A 309 13.05 -22.64 -10.85
C CYS A 309 14.44 -22.92 -10.25
N VAL A 310 15.31 -23.59 -11.01
CA VAL A 310 16.69 -23.88 -10.55
C VAL A 310 17.50 -22.59 -10.52
N PRO A 311 18.17 -22.25 -9.38
CA PRO A 311 18.94 -21.02 -9.30
C PRO A 311 20.17 -21.06 -10.19
N VAL A 312 20.34 -20.02 -11.01
CA VAL A 312 21.59 -19.71 -11.70
C VAL A 312 22.44 -18.90 -10.73
N ILE A 313 23.57 -19.48 -10.32
CA ILE A 313 24.46 -18.87 -9.34
C ILE A 313 25.60 -18.18 -10.07
N ALA A 314 25.82 -16.88 -9.76
CA ALA A 314 26.92 -16.13 -10.36
C ALA A 314 28.30 -16.63 -9.90
N ASP A 315 29.32 -16.39 -10.69
CA ASP A 315 30.71 -16.77 -10.38
C ASP A 315 31.15 -16.16 -9.02
N GLY A 316 31.82 -16.95 -8.19
CA GLY A 316 32.31 -16.52 -6.88
C GLY A 316 31.34 -16.75 -5.71
N TYR A 317 30.17 -17.32 -6.00
CA TYR A 317 29.19 -17.76 -5.00
C TYR A 317 29.06 -19.27 -5.03
N HIS A 318 28.81 -19.86 -3.90
CA HIS A 318 28.50 -21.28 -3.83
C HIS A 318 27.31 -21.52 -2.90
N LEU A 319 26.51 -22.49 -3.25
CA LEU A 319 25.49 -23.00 -2.37
C LEU A 319 26.16 -23.72 -1.18
N ASN A 320 26.00 -23.20 0.01
CA ASN A 320 26.37 -23.92 1.23
C ASN A 320 25.15 -24.71 1.68
N TYR A 321 25.26 -26.00 1.57
CA TYR A 321 24.22 -26.92 1.97
C TYR A 321 24.24 -27.14 3.49
N ALA A 322 23.12 -26.98 4.15
CA ALA A 322 22.83 -27.92 5.20
C ALA A 322 22.44 -29.22 4.47
N LYS A 323 23.26 -30.27 4.60
CA LYS A 323 23.01 -31.56 3.95
C LYS A 323 21.64 -32.05 4.34
N ALA A 324 20.70 -32.08 3.37
CA ALA A 324 19.49 -32.85 3.54
C ALA A 324 19.94 -34.30 3.63
N VAL A 325 19.63 -34.96 4.70
CA VAL A 325 19.78 -36.41 4.84
C VAL A 325 18.37 -37.01 4.76
N ASP A 326 18.21 -38.06 3.99
CA ASP A 326 16.98 -38.85 4.02
C ASP A 326 16.80 -39.55 5.40
N SER A 327 15.70 -40.26 5.56
CA SER A 327 15.43 -41.04 6.77
C SER A 327 16.46 -42.12 7.07
N GLU A 328 17.36 -42.42 6.11
CA GLU A 328 18.44 -43.42 6.21
C GLU A 328 19.81 -42.78 6.43
N GLY A 329 19.89 -41.45 6.50
CA GLY A 329 21.12 -40.69 6.71
C GLY A 329 21.96 -40.48 5.46
N THR A 330 21.43 -40.73 4.26
CA THR A 330 22.13 -40.56 2.99
C THR A 330 22.03 -39.10 2.53
N GLU A 331 23.14 -38.51 2.07
CA GLU A 331 23.15 -37.17 1.49
C GLU A 331 22.29 -37.14 0.23
N ILE A 332 21.29 -36.23 0.22
CA ILE A 332 20.42 -36.03 -0.92
C ILE A 332 20.92 -34.81 -1.70
N ASP A 333 20.94 -34.92 -3.05
CA ASP A 333 21.21 -33.78 -3.92
C ASP A 333 20.12 -32.71 -3.72
N LEU A 334 20.52 -31.48 -3.51
CA LEU A 334 19.69 -30.33 -3.12
C LEU A 334 18.57 -29.99 -4.06
N LEU A 335 18.74 -30.34 -5.30
CA LEU A 335 17.78 -30.10 -6.36
C LEU A 335 16.85 -31.31 -6.58
N SER A 336 17.05 -32.37 -5.76
CA SER A 336 16.16 -33.54 -5.77
C SER A 336 15.03 -33.41 -4.75
N SER A 337 13.98 -34.19 -4.96
CA SER A 337 12.88 -34.31 -4.00
C SER A 337 13.39 -34.70 -2.62
N GLY A 338 13.08 -33.90 -1.58
CA GLY A 338 13.48 -34.18 -0.20
C GLY A 338 14.33 -33.11 0.47
N THR A 339 14.77 -32.09 -0.25
CA THR A 339 15.53 -30.98 0.36
C THR A 339 14.64 -30.12 1.25
N GLN A 340 14.90 -30.13 2.56
CA GLN A 340 14.13 -29.35 3.53
C GLN A 340 14.70 -27.94 3.77
N TYR A 341 15.95 -27.70 3.37
CA TYR A 341 16.64 -26.44 3.63
C TYR A 341 17.70 -26.18 2.58
N PHE A 342 17.80 -24.95 2.10
CA PHE A 342 19.00 -24.51 1.41
C PHE A 342 19.42 -23.10 1.87
N ALA A 343 20.71 -22.84 1.84
CA ALA A 343 21.26 -21.54 2.13
C ALA A 343 22.38 -21.20 1.12
N LEU A 344 22.42 -19.95 0.71
CA LEU A 344 23.42 -19.42 -0.20
C LEU A 344 24.20 -18.33 0.51
N TYR A 345 25.51 -18.47 0.54
CA TYR A 345 26.41 -17.50 1.18
C TYR A 345 27.51 -17.05 0.22
N LYS A 346 28.05 -15.87 0.48
CA LYS A 346 29.26 -15.39 -0.17
C LYS A 346 30.48 -16.17 0.35
N ASN A 347 31.41 -16.48 -0.55
CA ASN A 347 32.72 -17.09 -0.22
C ASN A 347 33.59 -16.18 0.62
#